data_8279f9809c9ee1e2f02e272b92931f82
#
_entry.id   8279f9809c9ee1e2f02e272b92931f82
#
_cell.length_a   1.000
_cell.length_b   1.000
_cell.length_c   1.000
_cell.angle_alpha   90.00
_cell.angle_beta   90.00
_cell.angle_gamma   90.00
#
_symmetry.space_group_name_H-M   'P 1'
#
loop_
_entity.id
_entity.type
_entity.pdbx_description
1 polymer ?
#
loop_
_entity_poly.entity_id
_entity_poly.type
_entity_poly.pdbx_seq_one_letter_code
_entity_poly.pdbx_strand_id
1 'polypeptide(L)'
;FPILGLIALEAKGHKLTPRAIANTWLHYMPYGLVYTAEDCAYRNFVQGIFPPDSASHRNPFREWIGAQIRADIFGYVAPAWPEKAAELAFYDASISHTKNGIYGEMFVAAMIAAAFVYDDIDDIVAAGLGEIPANCRLAECVKDTQAWCKAEADWEVTWQKISDHYGNYHGVHTIN
;
A
#
# COMPACT_ATOMS: atom_id res chain seq x y z
N PHE A 1 -2.94 -12.47 -0.02
CA PHE A 1 -2.31 -11.57 -1.01
C PHE A 1 -0.78 -11.71 -1.06
N PRO A 2 -0.01 -11.66 0.04
CA PRO A 2 1.46 -11.77 -0.05
C PRO A 2 1.95 -13.00 -0.82
N ILE A 3 1.29 -14.14 -0.69
CA ILE A 3 1.63 -15.36 -1.45
C ILE A 3 1.48 -15.14 -2.96
N LEU A 4 0.45 -14.41 -3.40
CA LEU A 4 0.26 -14.11 -4.83
C LEU A 4 1.36 -13.18 -5.36
N GLY A 5 1.78 -12.19 -4.56
CA GLY A 5 2.93 -11.35 -4.84
C GLY A 5 4.22 -12.20 -5.00
N LEU A 6 4.44 -13.14 -4.08
CA LEU A 6 5.59 -14.04 -4.16
C LEU A 6 5.57 -14.91 -5.43
N ILE A 7 4.43 -15.51 -5.78
CA ILE A 7 4.26 -16.30 -7.00
C ILE A 7 4.58 -15.44 -8.24
N ALA A 8 4.09 -14.21 -8.28
CA ALA A 8 4.35 -13.29 -9.38
C ALA A 8 5.86 -12.94 -9.49
N LEU A 9 6.51 -12.69 -8.34
CA LEU A 9 7.94 -12.42 -8.25
C LEU A 9 8.78 -13.62 -8.70
N GLU A 10 8.45 -14.84 -8.25
CA GLU A 10 9.13 -16.08 -8.68
C GLU A 10 9.03 -16.29 -10.20
N ALA A 11 7.85 -16.00 -10.76
CA ALA A 11 7.61 -16.19 -12.18
C ALA A 11 8.27 -15.12 -13.08
N LYS A 12 8.45 -13.88 -12.58
CA LYS A 12 8.85 -12.72 -13.39
C LYS A 12 10.14 -12.04 -12.95
N GLY A 13 10.53 -12.18 -11.68
CA GLY A 13 11.71 -11.52 -11.14
C GLY A 13 11.68 -10.00 -11.40
N HIS A 14 12.77 -9.48 -11.92
CA HIS A 14 12.93 -8.06 -12.28
C HIS A 14 12.03 -7.57 -13.44
N LYS A 15 11.35 -8.49 -14.13
CA LYS A 15 10.36 -8.18 -15.20
C LYS A 15 8.93 -8.14 -14.67
N LEU A 16 8.75 -8.04 -13.36
CA LEU A 16 7.43 -7.87 -12.76
C LEU A 16 6.74 -6.62 -13.32
N THR A 17 5.46 -6.74 -13.62
CA THR A 17 4.64 -5.64 -14.12
C THR A 17 3.23 -5.75 -13.52
N PRO A 18 2.45 -4.66 -13.46
CA PRO A 18 1.06 -4.71 -13.01
C PRO A 18 0.24 -5.75 -13.77
N ARG A 19 0.46 -5.88 -15.08
CA ARG A 19 -0.21 -6.88 -15.90
C ARG A 19 0.12 -8.32 -15.50
N ALA A 20 1.37 -8.58 -15.13
CA ALA A 20 1.79 -9.91 -14.68
C ALA A 20 1.12 -10.28 -13.35
N ILE A 21 1.01 -9.33 -12.43
CA ILE A 21 0.32 -9.50 -11.14
C ILE A 21 -1.17 -9.76 -11.37
N ALA A 22 -1.84 -8.97 -12.21
CA ALA A 22 -3.24 -9.17 -12.57
C ALA A 22 -3.49 -10.58 -13.15
N ASN A 23 -2.60 -11.07 -14.01
CA ASN A 23 -2.69 -12.43 -14.55
C ASN A 23 -2.47 -13.50 -13.46
N THR A 24 -1.58 -13.26 -12.50
CA THR A 24 -1.40 -14.15 -11.34
C THR A 24 -2.68 -14.23 -10.50
N TRP A 25 -3.34 -13.09 -10.29
CA TRP A 25 -4.63 -13.08 -9.59
C TRP A 25 -5.69 -13.86 -10.34
N LEU A 26 -5.86 -13.66 -11.65
CA LEU A 26 -6.81 -14.43 -12.47
C LEU A 26 -6.59 -15.94 -12.39
N HIS A 27 -5.35 -16.37 -12.19
CA HIS A 27 -5.00 -17.80 -12.17
C HIS A 27 -5.13 -18.43 -10.78
N TYR A 28 -4.76 -17.73 -9.72
CA TYR A 28 -4.62 -18.30 -8.38
C TYR A 28 -5.58 -17.73 -7.34
N MET A 29 -6.21 -16.57 -7.58
CA MET A 29 -7.07 -15.93 -6.58
C MET A 29 -8.41 -16.66 -6.46
N PRO A 30 -8.79 -17.14 -5.27
CA PRO A 30 -10.16 -17.64 -5.05
C PRO A 30 -11.13 -16.47 -5.02
N TYR A 31 -11.88 -16.28 -6.09
CA TYR A 31 -12.77 -15.13 -6.28
C TYR A 31 -13.72 -14.85 -5.09
N GLY A 32 -14.25 -15.87 -4.47
CA GLY A 32 -15.16 -15.71 -3.32
C GLY A 32 -14.52 -15.16 -2.04
N LEU A 33 -13.20 -14.93 -2.03
CA LEU A 33 -12.43 -14.42 -0.88
C LEU A 33 -11.88 -12.99 -1.09
N VAL A 34 -12.40 -12.27 -2.09
CA VAL A 34 -11.99 -10.89 -2.39
C VAL A 34 -13.13 -9.92 -2.11
N TYR A 35 -12.80 -8.73 -1.67
CA TYR A 35 -13.75 -7.69 -1.28
C TYR A 35 -13.35 -6.34 -1.85
N THR A 36 -14.26 -5.38 -1.84
CA THR A 36 -14.05 -3.95 -2.10
C THR A 36 -13.21 -3.66 -3.36
N ALA A 37 -12.07 -3.00 -3.24
CA ALA A 37 -11.23 -2.61 -4.36
C ALA A 37 -10.69 -3.81 -5.15
N GLU A 38 -10.31 -4.87 -4.47
CA GLU A 38 -9.80 -6.12 -5.05
C GLU A 38 -10.89 -6.84 -5.86
N ASP A 39 -12.11 -6.91 -5.33
CA ASP A 39 -13.25 -7.48 -6.06
C ASP A 39 -13.56 -6.67 -7.33
N CYS A 40 -13.55 -5.34 -7.23
CA CYS A 40 -13.74 -4.47 -8.39
C CYS A 40 -12.65 -4.72 -9.45
N ALA A 41 -11.39 -4.76 -9.03
CA ALA A 41 -10.27 -5.01 -9.94
C ALA A 41 -10.35 -6.40 -10.58
N TYR A 42 -10.65 -7.43 -9.80
CA TYR A 42 -10.79 -8.80 -10.31
C TYR A 42 -11.90 -8.91 -11.35
N ARG A 43 -13.07 -8.32 -11.07
CA ARG A 43 -14.18 -8.27 -12.05
C ARG A 43 -13.78 -7.52 -13.32
N ASN A 44 -13.02 -6.44 -13.18
CA ASN A 44 -12.48 -5.70 -14.32
C ASN A 44 -11.55 -6.56 -15.17
N PHE A 45 -10.65 -7.34 -14.55
CA PHE A 45 -9.78 -8.27 -15.28
C PHE A 45 -10.57 -9.30 -16.07
N VAL A 46 -11.62 -9.89 -15.46
CA VAL A 46 -12.50 -10.86 -16.15
C VAL A 46 -13.21 -10.22 -17.36
N GLN A 47 -13.49 -8.93 -17.31
CA GLN A 47 -14.07 -8.16 -18.41
C GLN A 47 -13.03 -7.66 -19.43
N GLY A 48 -11.75 -8.00 -19.27
CA GLY A 48 -10.66 -7.56 -20.15
C GLY A 48 -10.14 -6.16 -19.87
N ILE A 49 -10.59 -5.53 -18.76
CA ILE A 49 -10.09 -4.23 -18.31
C ILE A 49 -8.92 -4.46 -17.37
N PHE A 50 -7.70 -4.10 -17.81
CA PHE A 50 -6.47 -4.35 -17.07
C PHE A 50 -5.83 -3.07 -16.53
N PRO A 51 -4.79 -3.16 -15.67
CA PRO A 51 -4.06 -1.99 -15.19
C PRO A 51 -3.59 -1.07 -16.32
N PRO A 52 -3.67 0.27 -16.13
CA PRO A 52 -4.09 0.97 -14.90
C PRO A 52 -5.62 1.15 -14.76
N ASP A 53 -6.40 0.90 -15.80
CA ASP A 53 -7.84 1.19 -15.83
C ASP A 53 -8.64 0.35 -14.85
N SER A 54 -8.18 -0.88 -14.57
CA SER A 54 -8.80 -1.79 -13.61
C SER A 54 -8.94 -1.21 -12.19
N ALA A 55 -8.00 -0.36 -11.80
CA ALA A 55 -7.99 0.29 -10.50
C ALA A 55 -9.07 1.36 -10.34
N SER A 56 -9.50 1.98 -11.45
CA SER A 56 -10.42 3.12 -11.44
C SER A 56 -11.81 2.80 -11.98
N HIS A 57 -11.94 1.83 -12.90
CA HIS A 57 -13.21 1.51 -13.55
C HIS A 57 -14.21 0.95 -12.54
N ARG A 58 -15.27 1.72 -12.27
CA ARG A 58 -16.35 1.38 -11.32
C ARG A 58 -15.83 0.92 -9.95
N ASN A 59 -14.71 1.48 -9.48
CA ASN A 59 -14.09 1.15 -8.21
C ASN A 59 -14.16 2.35 -7.24
N PRO A 60 -15.19 2.44 -6.39
CA PRO A 60 -15.28 3.50 -5.39
C PRO A 60 -14.31 3.30 -4.22
N PHE A 61 -13.74 2.11 -4.05
CA PHE A 61 -12.89 1.70 -2.93
C PHE A 61 -11.38 1.90 -3.20
N ARG A 62 -11.02 2.55 -4.30
CA ARG A 62 -9.65 2.64 -4.82
C ARG A 62 -8.62 3.38 -3.95
N GLU A 63 -9.03 4.01 -2.86
CA GLU A 63 -8.13 4.60 -1.86
C GLU A 63 -8.31 3.95 -0.47
N TRP A 64 -8.95 2.78 -0.39
CA TRP A 64 -9.07 2.01 0.83
C TRP A 64 -7.79 1.22 1.13
N ILE A 65 -7.71 0.64 2.32
CA ILE A 65 -6.50 0.03 2.89
C ILE A 65 -6.06 -1.29 2.22
N GLY A 66 -6.83 -1.85 1.30
CA GLY A 66 -6.59 -3.18 0.75
C GLY A 66 -5.23 -3.38 0.09
N ALA A 67 -4.64 -2.33 -0.51
CA ALA A 67 -3.28 -2.39 -1.03
C ALA A 67 -2.25 -2.44 0.10
N GLN A 68 -2.38 -1.57 1.09
CA GLN A 68 -1.42 -1.45 2.18
C GLN A 68 -1.19 -2.77 2.94
N ILE A 69 -2.21 -3.60 3.10
CA ILE A 69 -2.11 -4.90 3.78
C ILE A 69 -1.41 -5.99 2.95
N ARG A 70 -0.96 -5.69 1.74
CA ARG A 70 -0.23 -6.59 0.83
C ARG A 70 1.26 -6.29 0.76
N ALA A 71 1.70 -5.18 1.36
CA ALA A 71 3.04 -4.60 1.24
C ALA A 71 4.18 -5.51 1.69
N ASP A 72 3.94 -6.37 2.67
CA ASP A 72 4.96 -7.11 3.42
C ASP A 72 5.97 -7.82 2.52
N ILE A 73 5.48 -8.57 1.52
CA ILE A 73 6.36 -9.35 0.65
C ILE A 73 7.34 -8.48 -0.12
N PHE A 74 6.91 -7.29 -0.54
CA PHE A 74 7.74 -6.38 -1.33
C PHE A 74 8.85 -5.75 -0.49
N GLY A 75 8.57 -5.48 0.80
CA GLY A 75 9.59 -5.08 1.76
C GLY A 75 10.60 -6.19 2.04
N TYR A 76 10.13 -7.43 2.24
CA TYR A 76 11.00 -8.58 2.57
C TYR A 76 11.93 -8.99 1.44
N VAL A 77 11.53 -8.86 0.17
CA VAL A 77 12.37 -9.23 -0.98
C VAL A 77 13.35 -8.15 -1.41
N ALA A 78 13.28 -6.97 -0.81
CA ALA A 78 14.16 -5.83 -1.07
C ALA A 78 14.81 -5.30 0.23
N PRO A 79 15.47 -6.14 1.05
CA PRO A 79 16.04 -5.71 2.32
C PRO A 79 17.07 -4.59 2.12
N ALA A 80 17.01 -3.54 2.93
CA ALA A 80 17.85 -2.36 2.86
C ALA A 80 17.71 -1.54 1.55
N TRP A 81 16.66 -1.78 0.77
CA TRP A 81 16.43 -1.07 -0.49
C TRP A 81 14.99 -0.54 -0.58
N PRO A 82 14.65 0.55 0.17
CA PRO A 82 13.30 1.11 0.24
C PRO A 82 12.73 1.50 -1.13
N GLU A 83 13.52 2.14 -1.99
CA GLU A 83 13.10 2.53 -3.35
C GLU A 83 12.62 1.31 -4.16
N LYS A 84 13.35 0.20 -4.10
CA LYS A 84 12.97 -1.01 -4.82
C LYS A 84 11.72 -1.67 -4.24
N ALA A 85 11.59 -1.69 -2.92
CA ALA A 85 10.39 -2.17 -2.25
C ALA A 85 9.15 -1.35 -2.67
N ALA A 86 9.26 -0.02 -2.69
CA ALA A 86 8.20 0.87 -3.13
C ALA A 86 7.85 0.70 -4.61
N GLU A 87 8.84 0.51 -5.49
CA GLU A 87 8.60 0.21 -6.92
C GLU A 87 7.76 -1.06 -7.10
N LEU A 88 8.12 -2.14 -6.41
CA LEU A 88 7.40 -3.41 -6.48
C LEU A 88 5.99 -3.28 -5.91
N ALA A 89 5.82 -2.59 -4.78
CA ALA A 89 4.54 -2.27 -4.18
C ALA A 89 3.67 -1.41 -5.11
N PHE A 90 4.24 -0.43 -5.80
CA PHE A 90 3.52 0.35 -6.82
C PHE A 90 2.95 -0.57 -7.91
N TYR A 91 3.70 -1.55 -8.40
CA TYR A 91 3.20 -2.48 -9.41
C TYR A 91 2.03 -3.31 -8.91
N ASP A 92 2.05 -3.76 -7.65
CA ASP A 92 0.94 -4.49 -7.05
C ASP A 92 -0.26 -3.59 -6.76
N ALA A 93 -0.06 -2.47 -6.07
CA ALA A 93 -1.13 -1.55 -5.69
C ALA A 93 -1.91 -1.03 -6.91
N SER A 94 -1.20 -0.69 -7.99
CA SER A 94 -1.77 -0.05 -9.19
C SER A 94 -2.76 -0.92 -9.96
N ILE A 95 -2.86 -2.21 -9.66
CA ILE A 95 -3.86 -3.08 -10.30
C ILE A 95 -5.28 -2.83 -9.78
N SER A 96 -5.40 -2.33 -8.54
CA SER A 96 -6.67 -2.22 -7.80
C SER A 96 -6.88 -0.89 -7.09
N HIS A 97 -5.83 -0.10 -6.88
CA HIS A 97 -5.86 1.16 -6.12
C HIS A 97 -5.28 2.34 -6.90
N THR A 98 -5.55 3.55 -6.38
CA THR A 98 -5.04 4.82 -6.93
C THR A 98 -4.61 5.74 -5.79
N LYS A 99 -3.79 6.76 -6.09
CA LYS A 99 -3.41 7.83 -5.15
C LYS A 99 -2.96 7.28 -3.78
N ASN A 100 -3.59 7.76 -2.68
CA ASN A 100 -3.19 7.35 -1.32
C ASN A 100 -3.30 5.84 -1.10
N GLY A 101 -4.19 5.12 -1.77
CA GLY A 101 -4.24 3.66 -1.73
C GLY A 101 -2.94 3.00 -2.25
N ILE A 102 -2.36 3.54 -3.33
CA ILE A 102 -1.03 3.11 -3.82
C ILE A 102 0.06 3.54 -2.84
N TYR A 103 0.03 4.80 -2.41
CA TYR A 103 1.07 5.35 -1.54
C TYR A 103 1.15 4.62 -0.19
N GLY A 104 0.02 4.10 0.32
CA GLY A 104 0.00 3.30 1.54
C GLY A 104 0.82 2.01 1.41
N GLU A 105 0.69 1.29 0.30
CA GLU A 105 1.48 0.08 0.05
C GLU A 105 2.96 0.41 -0.15
N MET A 106 3.27 1.44 -0.95
CA MET A 106 4.65 1.90 -1.17
C MET A 106 5.33 2.29 0.14
N PHE A 107 4.65 3.08 0.97
CA PHE A 107 5.14 3.55 2.26
C PHE A 107 5.48 2.39 3.21
N VAL A 108 4.55 1.43 3.36
CA VAL A 108 4.75 0.28 4.26
C VAL A 108 5.86 -0.63 3.74
N ALA A 109 5.89 -0.94 2.44
CA ALA A 109 6.94 -1.76 1.85
C ALA A 109 8.33 -1.13 2.03
N ALA A 110 8.45 0.19 1.82
CA ALA A 110 9.69 0.93 2.02
C ALA A 110 10.14 0.92 3.49
N MET A 111 9.21 1.11 4.44
CA MET A 111 9.53 1.00 5.87
C MET A 111 10.02 -0.38 6.25
N ILE A 112 9.38 -1.45 5.76
CA ILE A 112 9.81 -2.83 6.02
C ILE A 112 11.24 -3.05 5.48
N ALA A 113 11.53 -2.60 4.27
CA ALA A 113 12.86 -2.69 3.68
C ALA A 113 13.92 -1.91 4.50
N ALA A 114 13.56 -0.71 4.98
CA ALA A 114 14.41 0.13 5.81
C ALA A 114 14.71 -0.48 7.19
N ALA A 115 13.75 -1.19 7.78
CA ALA A 115 13.88 -1.85 9.08
C ALA A 115 14.93 -2.96 9.13
N PHE A 116 15.47 -3.40 7.99
CA PHE A 116 16.62 -4.31 7.95
C PHE A 116 17.95 -3.63 8.32
N VAL A 117 18.01 -2.29 8.27
CA VAL A 117 19.26 -1.54 8.46
C VAL A 117 19.14 -0.35 9.41
N TYR A 118 17.95 0.08 9.76
CA TYR A 118 17.71 1.14 10.73
C TYR A 118 17.06 0.57 11.99
N ASP A 119 17.52 1.01 13.14
CA ASP A 119 16.98 0.65 14.46
C ASP A 119 16.03 1.74 15.00
N ASP A 120 16.16 2.98 14.51
CA ASP A 120 15.33 4.11 14.94
C ASP A 120 14.05 4.19 14.11
N ILE A 121 12.90 4.32 14.78
CA ILE A 121 11.59 4.37 14.14
C ILE A 121 11.39 5.64 13.29
N ASP A 122 11.97 6.76 13.69
CA ASP A 122 11.89 8.00 12.94
C ASP A 122 12.64 7.88 11.60
N ASP A 123 13.79 7.20 11.58
CA ASP A 123 14.56 6.92 10.34
C ASP A 123 13.79 5.96 9.43
N ILE A 124 13.17 4.92 9.99
CA ILE A 124 12.35 3.97 9.22
C ILE A 124 11.14 4.69 8.58
N VAL A 125 10.44 5.52 9.34
CA VAL A 125 9.31 6.30 8.82
C VAL A 125 9.76 7.33 7.80
N ALA A 126 10.92 7.97 8.01
CA ALA A 126 11.49 8.91 7.06
C ALA A 126 11.84 8.24 5.71
N ALA A 127 12.38 7.01 5.76
CA ALA A 127 12.63 6.21 4.55
C ALA A 127 11.32 5.93 3.79
N GLY A 128 10.25 5.53 4.49
CA GLY A 128 8.93 5.33 3.87
C GLY A 128 8.36 6.60 3.25
N LEU A 129 8.46 7.73 3.96
CA LEU A 129 8.01 9.04 3.45
C LEU A 129 8.81 9.52 2.23
N GLY A 130 10.07 9.09 2.09
CA GLY A 130 10.92 9.38 0.95
C GLY A 130 10.40 8.78 -0.36
N GLU A 131 9.64 7.70 -0.28
CA GLU A 131 9.18 6.92 -1.44
C GLU A 131 7.77 7.29 -1.92
N ILE A 132 7.11 8.25 -1.27
CA ILE A 132 5.77 8.71 -1.64
C ILE A 132 5.77 10.22 -1.91
N PRO A 133 4.78 10.75 -2.67
CA PRO A 133 4.71 12.18 -2.92
C PRO A 133 4.63 13.02 -1.63
N ALA A 134 5.57 13.95 -1.45
CA ALA A 134 5.72 14.74 -0.22
C ALA A 134 4.46 15.55 0.16
N ASN A 135 3.60 15.87 -0.83
CA ASN A 135 2.38 16.66 -0.67
C ASN A 135 1.09 15.81 -0.76
N CYS A 136 1.18 14.48 -0.62
CA CYS A 136 -0.01 13.64 -0.57
C CYS A 136 -0.62 13.66 0.85
N ARG A 137 -1.92 13.31 0.93
CA ARG A 137 -2.65 13.30 2.21
C ARG A 137 -2.08 12.28 3.20
N LEU A 138 -1.58 11.14 2.72
CA LEU A 138 -0.93 10.16 3.58
C LEU A 138 0.34 10.73 4.21
N ALA A 139 1.18 11.42 3.44
CA ALA A 139 2.40 12.04 3.98
C ALA A 139 2.08 13.14 5.00
N GLU A 140 1.01 13.90 4.80
CA GLU A 140 0.49 14.89 5.77
C GLU A 140 0.09 14.17 7.06
N CYS A 141 -0.75 13.15 6.97
CA CYS A 141 -1.24 12.38 8.12
C CYS A 141 -0.09 11.76 8.94
N VAL A 142 0.89 11.15 8.28
CA VAL A 142 2.05 10.55 8.97
C VAL A 142 2.89 11.61 9.68
N LYS A 143 3.16 12.76 9.05
CA LYS A 143 3.94 13.85 9.66
C LYS A 143 3.20 14.46 10.87
N ASP A 144 1.90 14.69 10.75
CA ASP A 144 1.09 15.21 11.85
C ASP A 144 1.07 14.22 13.02
N THR A 145 0.90 12.92 12.74
CA THR A 145 0.95 11.87 13.76
C THR A 145 2.29 11.84 14.47
N GLN A 146 3.43 11.89 13.74
CA GLN A 146 4.76 11.97 14.35
C GLN A 146 4.91 13.22 15.24
N ALA A 147 4.41 14.37 14.80
CA ALA A 147 4.45 15.60 15.59
C ALA A 147 3.62 15.48 16.87
N TRP A 148 2.43 14.89 16.79
CA TRP A 148 1.59 14.67 17.97
C TRP A 148 2.20 13.63 18.91
N CYS A 149 2.77 12.54 18.43
CA CYS A 149 3.48 11.55 19.27
C CYS A 149 4.67 12.17 20.03
N LYS A 150 5.36 13.14 19.41
CA LYS A 150 6.48 13.83 20.07
C LYS A 150 6.01 14.88 21.11
N ALA A 151 4.84 15.44 20.92
CA ALA A 151 4.28 16.46 21.82
C ALA A 151 3.52 15.88 23.02
N GLU A 152 2.98 14.69 22.88
CA GLU A 152 2.12 14.03 23.87
C GLU A 152 2.79 12.78 24.45
N ALA A 153 2.77 12.65 25.77
CA ALA A 153 3.26 11.45 26.45
C ALA A 153 2.22 10.30 26.45
N ASP A 154 0.94 10.65 26.28
CA ASP A 154 -0.18 9.72 26.30
C ASP A 154 -0.62 9.39 24.88
N TRP A 155 -0.51 8.11 24.51
CA TRP A 155 -0.91 7.63 23.19
C TRP A 155 -2.42 7.76 22.93
N GLU A 156 -3.28 7.72 23.96
CA GLU A 156 -4.74 7.89 23.82
C GLU A 156 -5.07 9.31 23.36
N VAL A 157 -4.32 10.31 23.84
CA VAL A 157 -4.47 11.70 23.39
C VAL A 157 -4.06 11.84 21.92
N THR A 158 -2.97 11.19 21.52
CA THR A 158 -2.55 11.17 20.12
C THR A 158 -3.58 10.47 19.23
N TRP A 159 -4.08 9.32 19.66
CA TRP A 159 -5.14 8.60 18.93
C TRP A 159 -6.40 9.45 18.77
N GLN A 160 -6.82 10.17 19.81
CA GLN A 160 -7.97 11.06 19.73
C GLN A 160 -7.75 12.19 18.71
N LYS A 161 -6.55 12.78 18.67
CA LYS A 161 -6.20 13.80 17.67
C LYS A 161 -6.26 13.27 16.25
N ILE A 162 -5.75 12.06 16.02
CA ILE A 162 -5.85 11.38 14.70
C ILE A 162 -7.31 11.18 14.32
N SER A 163 -8.12 10.66 15.25
CA SER A 163 -9.54 10.40 15.03
C SER A 163 -10.32 11.69 14.73
N ASP A 164 -10.06 12.75 15.46
CA ASP A 164 -10.75 14.04 15.28
C ASP A 164 -10.37 14.72 13.97
N HIS A 165 -9.10 14.56 13.53
CA HIS A 165 -8.58 15.26 12.35
C HIS A 165 -8.80 14.46 11.06
N TYR A 166 -8.61 13.14 11.10
CA TYR A 166 -8.65 12.26 9.95
C TYR A 166 -9.84 11.29 9.93
N GLY A 167 -10.55 11.10 11.04
CA GLY A 167 -11.68 10.18 11.18
C GLY A 167 -12.91 10.48 10.31
N ASN A 168 -12.88 11.58 9.52
CA ASN A 168 -13.91 11.91 8.54
C ASN A 168 -13.88 11.00 7.30
N TYR A 169 -12.77 10.32 7.09
CA TYR A 169 -12.68 9.29 6.06
C TYR A 169 -13.39 8.02 6.53
N HIS A 170 -13.82 7.19 5.61
CA HIS A 170 -14.38 5.89 5.98
C HIS A 170 -13.32 5.05 6.71
N GLY A 171 -13.67 4.36 7.80
CA GLY A 171 -12.74 3.68 8.71
C GLY A 171 -11.81 2.62 8.09
N VAL A 172 -11.93 2.35 6.79
CA VAL A 172 -11.02 1.49 6.01
C VAL A 172 -10.28 2.25 4.90
N HIS A 173 -10.33 3.59 4.95
CA HIS A 173 -9.55 4.43 4.05
C HIS A 173 -8.08 4.44 4.50
N THR A 174 -7.14 4.51 3.55
CA THR A 174 -5.70 4.47 3.84
C THR A 174 -5.22 5.59 4.79
N ILE A 175 -5.95 6.69 4.87
CA ILE A 175 -5.57 7.86 5.68
C ILE A 175 -6.02 7.74 7.16
N ASN A 176 -6.95 6.86 7.47
CA ASN A 176 -7.46 6.71 8.85
C ASN A 176 -6.47 5.98 9.76
#